data_3180b7932cf3454179d5b168c3568017
#
_entry.id   3180b7932cf3454179d5b168c3568017
#
_cell.length_a   1.000
_cell.length_b   1.000
_cell.length_c   1.000
_cell.angle_alpha   90.00
_cell.angle_beta   90.00
_cell.angle_gamma   90.00
#
_symmetry.space_group_name_H-M   'P 1'
#
loop_
_entity.id
_entity.type
_entity.pdbx_description
1 polymer ?
#
loop_
_entity_poly.entity_id
_entity_poly.type
_entity_poly.pdbx_seq_one_letter_code
_entity_poly.pdbx_strand_id
1 'polypeptide(L)'
;VVTINPGWFEDPHPLEKVYRKRGETYKTQWETILSSNITPNFIVINSINEYAEQTAIWPADTSDFPANHPIERWLNKDGKEDPYLYLNMTKTYIQKYRNGDVK
;
A
#
# COMPACT_ATOMS: atom_id res chain seq x y z
N VAL A 1 14.81 10.16 -5.30
CA VAL A 1 13.37 10.13 -5.02
C VAL A 1 12.83 8.74 -5.36
N VAL A 2 12.11 8.16 -4.44
CA VAL A 2 11.49 6.85 -4.62
C VAL A 2 9.98 7.00 -4.47
N THR A 3 9.23 6.42 -5.40
CA THR A 3 7.76 6.40 -5.33
C THR A 3 7.30 4.99 -5.00
N ILE A 4 6.42 4.88 -4.01
CA ILE A 4 5.82 3.61 -3.61
C ILE A 4 4.30 3.72 -3.62
N ASN A 5 3.63 2.57 -3.79
CA ASN A 5 2.17 2.53 -3.78
C ASN A 5 1.69 1.18 -3.24
N PRO A 6 0.49 1.15 -2.64
CA PRO A 6 -0.04 -0.08 -2.04
C PRO A 6 -0.55 -1.09 -3.07
N GLY A 7 -0.87 -0.62 -4.25
CA GLY A 7 -1.40 -1.40 -5.35
C GLY A 7 -1.89 -0.46 -6.41
N TRP A 8 -2.37 -1.01 -7.52
CA TRP A 8 -2.93 -0.21 -8.60
C TRP A 8 -3.92 -1.02 -9.42
N PHE A 9 -5.03 -0.42 -9.72
CA PHE A 9 -6.02 -0.98 -10.64
C PHE A 9 -6.92 0.14 -11.13
N GLU A 10 -7.04 0.27 -12.43
CA GLU A 10 -7.91 1.26 -13.04
C GLU A 10 -8.77 0.60 -14.12
N ASP A 11 -10.07 0.74 -14.02
CA ASP A 11 -10.99 0.41 -15.07
C ASP A 11 -10.99 1.58 -16.07
N PRO A 12 -10.82 1.39 -17.38
CA PRO A 12 -10.96 0.14 -18.15
C PRO A 12 -9.65 -0.60 -18.48
N HIS A 13 -8.62 -0.51 -17.69
CA HIS A 13 -7.34 -1.16 -17.94
C HIS A 13 -7.16 -2.40 -17.06
N PRO A 14 -8.05 -3.42 -17.14
CA PRO A 14 -8.04 -4.54 -16.20
C PRO A 14 -6.84 -5.45 -16.32
N LEU A 15 -6.05 -5.34 -17.38
CA LEU A 15 -4.82 -6.14 -17.54
C LEU A 15 -3.62 -5.48 -16.86
N GLU A 16 -3.73 -4.19 -16.53
CA GLU A 16 -2.65 -3.43 -15.91
C GLU A 16 -2.98 -3.19 -14.45
N LYS A 17 -2.78 -4.20 -13.62
CA LYS A 17 -3.06 -4.07 -12.20
C LYS A 17 -1.92 -4.60 -11.36
N VAL A 18 -1.75 -3.97 -10.20
CA VAL A 18 -0.81 -4.39 -9.16
C VAL A 18 -1.65 -4.73 -7.94
N TYR A 19 -1.71 -6.00 -7.59
CA TYR A 19 -2.49 -6.45 -6.46
C TYR A 19 -1.86 -6.01 -5.14
N ARG A 20 -2.72 -5.69 -4.16
CA ARG A 20 -2.29 -5.30 -2.81
C ARG A 20 -1.77 -6.48 -2.00
N LYS A 21 -2.29 -7.67 -2.25
CA LYS A 21 -1.85 -8.94 -1.62
C LYS A 21 -1.85 -8.86 -0.09
N ARG A 22 -2.95 -8.37 0.47
CA ARG A 22 -3.12 -8.24 1.93
C ARG A 22 -2.02 -7.39 2.56
N GLY A 23 -1.60 -6.35 1.86
CA GLY A 23 -0.56 -5.44 2.33
C GLY A 23 0.86 -5.81 1.92
N GLU A 24 1.09 -7.02 1.36
CA GLU A 24 2.44 -7.46 1.03
C GLU A 24 3.10 -6.61 -0.05
N THR A 25 2.34 -6.13 -1.04
CA THR A 25 2.88 -5.27 -2.09
C THR A 25 3.47 -4.00 -1.50
N TYR A 26 2.76 -3.36 -0.59
CA TYR A 26 3.20 -2.13 0.06
C TYR A 26 4.35 -2.40 1.04
N LYS A 27 4.22 -3.44 1.83
CA LYS A 27 5.22 -3.87 2.79
C LYS A 27 6.58 -4.13 2.13
N THR A 28 6.57 -4.86 1.01
CA THR A 28 7.80 -5.20 0.29
C THR A 28 8.52 -3.94 -0.20
N GLN A 29 7.79 -2.95 -0.70
CA GLN A 29 8.39 -1.70 -1.17
C GLN A 29 9.04 -0.94 -0.02
N TRP A 30 8.35 -0.82 1.11
CA TRP A 30 8.91 -0.17 2.30
C TRP A 30 10.16 -0.90 2.80
N GLU A 31 10.08 -2.21 2.91
CA GLU A 31 11.22 -2.99 3.43
C GLU A 31 12.41 -2.96 2.50
N THR A 32 12.19 -2.91 1.19
CA THR A 32 13.26 -2.75 0.23
C THR A 32 14.00 -1.42 0.44
N ILE A 33 13.25 -0.34 0.65
CA ILE A 33 13.84 0.97 0.92
C ILE A 33 14.62 0.94 2.23
N LEU A 34 14.02 0.43 3.30
CA LEU A 34 14.61 0.43 4.62
C LEU A 34 15.87 -0.44 4.70
N SER A 35 15.98 -1.49 3.89
CA SER A 35 17.13 -2.37 3.86
C SER A 35 18.20 -1.96 2.84
N SER A 36 17.92 -0.91 2.05
CA SER A 36 18.86 -0.44 1.03
C SER A 36 20.08 0.24 1.68
N ASN A 37 21.22 0.14 1.04
CA ASN A 37 22.42 0.86 1.45
C ASN A 37 22.36 2.35 1.11
N ILE A 38 21.43 2.73 0.22
CA ILE A 38 21.24 4.10 -0.20
C ILE A 38 19.93 4.59 0.39
N THR A 39 20.02 5.59 1.28
CA THR A 39 18.84 6.23 1.88
C THR A 39 18.34 7.31 0.93
N PRO A 40 17.11 7.20 0.40
CA PRO A 40 16.58 8.25 -0.45
C PRO A 40 16.29 9.53 0.35
N ASN A 41 16.49 10.68 -0.27
CA ASN A 41 16.17 11.97 0.36
C ASN A 41 14.66 12.15 0.52
N PHE A 42 13.88 11.61 -0.42
CA PHE A 42 12.43 11.72 -0.41
C PHE A 42 11.80 10.39 -0.78
N ILE A 43 10.73 10.06 -0.09
CA ILE A 43 9.85 8.95 -0.44
C ILE A 43 8.49 9.56 -0.78
N VAL A 44 7.99 9.27 -1.97
CA VAL A 44 6.66 9.72 -2.41
C VAL A 44 5.70 8.56 -2.28
N ILE A 45 4.64 8.76 -1.52
CA ILE A 45 3.59 7.75 -1.39
C ILE A 45 2.46 8.10 -2.37
N ASN A 46 2.23 7.24 -3.30
CA ASN A 46 1.15 7.38 -4.26
C ASN A 46 0.07 6.36 -3.90
N SER A 47 -1.00 6.71 -3.25
CA SER A 47 -1.45 8.08 -2.99
C SER A 47 -2.17 8.12 -1.64
N ILE A 48 -2.61 9.32 -1.22
CA ILE A 48 -3.44 9.42 -0.03
C ILE A 48 -4.86 8.94 -0.34
N ASN A 49 -5.49 9.45 -1.38
CA ASN A 49 -6.92 9.22 -1.62
C ASN A 49 -7.31 9.04 -3.10
N GLU A 50 -6.41 8.57 -3.94
CA GLU A 50 -6.77 8.30 -5.33
C GLU A 50 -7.46 6.93 -5.43
N TYR A 51 -8.77 6.92 -5.20
CA TYR A 51 -9.56 5.69 -5.19
C TYR A 51 -9.85 5.16 -6.60
N ALA A 52 -9.91 6.04 -7.59
CA ALA A 52 -10.18 5.62 -8.97
C ALA A 52 -9.07 4.73 -9.53
N GLU A 53 -7.81 5.01 -9.19
CA GLU A 53 -6.66 4.20 -9.58
C GLU A 53 -6.33 3.12 -8.56
N GLN A 54 -7.06 3.04 -7.48
CA GLN A 54 -6.85 2.07 -6.41
C GLN A 54 -5.44 2.13 -5.82
N THR A 55 -4.92 3.35 -5.68
CA THR A 55 -3.61 3.58 -5.05
C THR A 55 -3.72 4.20 -3.66
N ALA A 56 -4.94 4.41 -3.17
CA ALA A 56 -5.17 5.11 -1.91
C ALA A 56 -4.64 4.35 -0.70
N ILE A 57 -4.13 5.10 0.29
CA ILE A 57 -3.79 4.58 1.62
C ILE A 57 -4.75 5.10 2.69
N TRP A 58 -5.54 6.13 2.37
CA TRP A 58 -6.55 6.69 3.29
C TRP A 58 -7.60 5.62 3.61
N PRO A 59 -8.15 5.64 4.82
CA PRO A 59 -9.10 4.58 5.22
C PRO A 59 -10.24 4.37 4.24
N ALA A 60 -10.56 3.11 3.99
CA ALA A 60 -11.66 2.73 3.11
C ALA A 60 -12.31 1.45 3.62
N ASP A 61 -13.62 1.41 3.58
CA ASP A 61 -14.39 0.22 3.89
C ASP A 61 -14.71 -0.54 2.61
N THR A 62 -14.09 -1.68 2.42
CA THR A 62 -14.30 -2.53 1.23
C THR A 62 -15.08 -3.79 1.57
N SER A 63 -15.71 -3.84 2.75
CA SER A 63 -16.38 -5.06 3.25
C SER A 63 -17.55 -5.50 2.37
N ASP A 64 -18.20 -4.57 1.66
CA ASP A 64 -19.32 -4.88 0.78
C ASP A 64 -18.90 -5.48 -0.57
N PHE A 65 -17.62 -5.49 -0.88
CA PHE A 65 -17.16 -6.08 -2.14
C PHE A 65 -17.24 -7.59 -2.09
N PRO A 66 -17.91 -8.23 -3.07
CA PRO A 66 -17.87 -9.70 -3.14
C PRO A 66 -16.46 -10.20 -3.44
N ALA A 67 -16.18 -11.46 -3.07
CA ALA A 67 -14.86 -12.05 -3.22
C ALA A 67 -14.33 -12.01 -4.66
N ASN A 68 -15.24 -12.04 -5.64
CA ASN A 68 -14.87 -11.99 -7.06
C ASN A 68 -14.92 -10.58 -7.65
N HIS A 69 -15.04 -9.55 -6.81
CA HIS A 69 -15.04 -8.16 -7.27
C HIS A 69 -13.68 -7.84 -7.88
N PRO A 70 -13.60 -7.08 -8.98
CA PRO A 70 -12.33 -6.75 -9.61
C PRO A 70 -11.41 -5.91 -8.72
N ILE A 71 -11.98 -5.15 -7.80
CA ILE A 71 -11.21 -4.36 -6.83
C ILE A 71 -11.02 -5.21 -5.58
N GLU A 72 -9.78 -5.32 -5.11
CA GLU A 72 -9.47 -6.10 -3.93
C GLU A 72 -10.12 -5.53 -2.67
N ARG A 73 -10.58 -6.41 -1.79
CA ARG A 73 -10.96 -6.03 -0.44
C ARG A 73 -9.68 -5.74 0.35
N TRP A 74 -9.77 -4.79 1.26
CA TRP A 74 -8.62 -4.43 2.10
C TRP A 74 -8.58 -5.38 3.31
N LEU A 75 -7.83 -6.45 3.13
CA LEU A 75 -7.66 -7.48 4.15
C LEU A 75 -6.24 -7.41 4.71
N ASN A 76 -6.10 -7.64 6.02
CA ASN A 76 -4.79 -7.77 6.61
C ASN A 76 -4.21 -9.17 6.34
N LYS A 77 -3.02 -9.44 6.85
CA LYS A 77 -2.33 -10.72 6.62
C LYS A 77 -3.12 -11.92 7.10
N ASP A 78 -4.03 -11.71 8.05
CA ASP A 78 -4.88 -12.78 8.60
C ASP A 78 -6.18 -12.95 7.82
N GLY A 79 -6.36 -12.17 6.75
CA GLY A 79 -7.55 -12.23 5.92
C GLY A 79 -8.74 -11.50 6.50
N LYS A 80 -8.54 -10.62 7.47
CA LYS A 80 -9.61 -9.83 8.09
C LYS A 80 -9.69 -8.44 7.50
N GLU A 81 -10.90 -7.92 7.38
CA GLU A 81 -11.15 -6.55 6.94
C GLU A 81 -10.42 -5.56 7.84
N ASP A 82 -9.70 -4.62 7.23
CA ASP A 82 -9.01 -3.57 7.97
C ASP A 82 -9.00 -2.29 7.14
N PRO A 83 -10.00 -1.41 7.33
CA PRO A 83 -10.06 -0.14 6.59
C PRO A 83 -8.86 0.77 6.82
N TYR A 84 -8.18 0.62 7.95
CA TYR A 84 -7.03 1.47 8.32
C TYR A 84 -5.68 0.83 8.02
N LEU A 85 -5.68 -0.33 7.37
CA LEU A 85 -4.45 -1.13 7.16
C LEU A 85 -3.30 -0.28 6.59
N TYR A 86 -3.55 0.41 5.48
CA TYR A 86 -2.49 1.13 4.77
C TYR A 86 -2.06 2.39 5.49
N LEU A 87 -2.99 3.06 6.16
CA LEU A 87 -2.65 4.23 6.97
C LEU A 87 -1.76 3.82 8.15
N ASN A 88 -2.11 2.72 8.84
CA ASN A 88 -1.33 2.22 9.95
C ASN A 88 0.04 1.70 9.51
N MET A 89 0.12 1.01 8.37
CA MET A 89 1.39 0.59 7.79
C MET A 89 2.27 1.80 7.50
N THR A 90 1.70 2.82 6.87
CA THR A 90 2.41 4.04 6.53
C THR A 90 2.99 4.71 7.77
N LYS A 91 2.19 4.83 8.82
CA LYS A 91 2.64 5.42 10.10
C LYS A 91 3.83 4.65 10.67
N THR A 92 3.73 3.33 10.70
CA THR A 92 4.78 2.46 11.24
C THR A 92 6.09 2.62 10.44
N TYR A 93 6.00 2.56 9.13
CA TYR A 93 7.20 2.62 8.28
C TYR A 93 7.80 4.02 8.23
N ILE A 94 6.99 5.08 8.29
CA ILE A 94 7.52 6.43 8.39
C ILE A 94 8.35 6.59 9.67
N GLN A 95 7.86 6.06 10.79
CA GLN A 95 8.60 6.10 12.05
C GLN A 95 9.94 5.37 11.94
N LYS A 96 9.95 4.20 11.33
CA LYS A 96 11.18 3.44 11.11
C LYS A 96 12.16 4.21 10.23
N TYR A 97 11.68 4.81 9.16
CA TYR A 97 12.50 5.58 8.25
C TYR A 97 13.13 6.78 8.97
N ARG A 98 12.35 7.51 9.75
CA ARG A 98 12.80 8.71 10.46
C ARG A 98 13.77 8.37 11.59
N ASN A 99 13.59 7.23 12.24
CA ASN A 99 14.46 6.78 13.33
C ASN A 99 15.75 6.12 12.84
N GLY A 100 15.87 5.90 11.53
CA GLY A 100 17.03 5.19 10.98
C GLY A 100 17.00 3.70 11.25
N ASP A 101 15.84 3.12 11.52
CA ASP A 101 15.67 1.69 11.75
C ASP A 101 15.72 0.92 10.43
N VAL A 102 16.72 1.20 9.65
CA VAL A 102 16.99 0.58 8.35
C VAL A 102 17.89 -0.61 8.58
N LYS A 103 17.52 -1.74 8.13
CA LYS A 103 18.31 -2.97 8.30
C LYS A 103 18.06 -3.59 9.63
#